data_c635d52b96ae5b179be6f41487b2c968
#
_entry.id   c635d52b96ae5b179be6f41487b2c968
#
_cell.length_a   1.000
_cell.length_b   1.000
_cell.length_c   1.000
_cell.angle_alpha   90.00
_cell.angle_beta   90.00
_cell.angle_gamma   90.00
#
_symmetry.space_group_name_H-M   'P 1'
#
loop_
_entity.id
_entity.type
_entity.pdbx_description
1 polymer ?
#
loop_
_entity_poly.entity_id
_entity_poly.type
_entity_poly.pdbx_seq_one_letter_code
_entity_poly.pdbx_strand_id
1 'polypeptide(L)'
;MAGKGDSDFSYELVEELGVLSTSKKGWTKEINRVSYNGTKPKFDLREWAPEHEKMSKGITLSEEEAKDLCKILFQYFKNKG
;
A
#
# COMPACT_ATOMS: atom_id res chain seq x y z
N MET A 1 -14.12 -17.72 -12.93
CA MET A 1 -14.17 -17.30 -12.61
C MET A 1 -14.41 -17.05 -12.12
N ALA A 2 -14.45 -16.93 -12.03
CA ALA A 2 -14.63 -16.50 -11.47
C ALA A 2 -14.80 -15.98 -11.10
N GLY A 3 -14.90 -15.99 -10.82
CA GLY A 3 -15.16 -15.39 -10.26
C GLY A 3 -15.11 -14.58 -10.30
N LYS A 4 -15.08 -14.39 -10.72
CA LYS A 4 -15.17 -13.57 -10.79
C LYS A 4 -15.93 -12.94 -10.83
N GLY A 5 -16.22 -13.29 -11.25
CA GLY A 5 -17.07 -12.46 -11.48
C GLY A 5 -17.56 -11.77 -10.46
N ASP A 6 -17.70 -12.38 -9.67
CA ASP A 6 -18.13 -11.77 -8.68
C ASP A 6 -17.37 -10.68 -8.39
N SER A 7 -16.46 -10.50 -9.01
CA SER A 7 -15.72 -9.57 -8.55
C SER A 7 -15.67 -8.47 -9.42
N ASP A 8 -16.32 -7.47 -9.14
CA ASP A 8 -16.05 -6.22 -9.71
C ASP A 8 -14.81 -5.60 -9.15
N PHE A 9 -14.20 -6.21 -8.17
CA PHE A 9 -13.01 -5.67 -7.52
C PHE A 9 -11.77 -6.30 -8.09
N SER A 10 -10.85 -5.47 -8.56
CA SER A 10 -9.55 -5.97 -9.00
C SER A 10 -8.49 -4.96 -8.59
N TYR A 11 -7.25 -5.41 -8.55
CA TYR A 11 -6.15 -4.51 -8.25
C TYR A 11 -4.89 -5.03 -8.91
N GLU A 12 -3.93 -4.12 -9.06
CA GLU A 12 -2.66 -4.47 -9.62
C GLU A 12 -1.58 -3.75 -8.85
N LEU A 13 -0.58 -4.49 -8.34
CA LEU A 13 0.59 -3.90 -7.71
C LEU A 13 1.47 -3.38 -8.82
N VAL A 14 1.41 -2.08 -9.02
CA VAL A 14 2.14 -1.45 -10.10
C VAL A 14 3.62 -1.33 -9.76
N GLU A 15 3.92 -1.03 -8.50
CA GLU A 15 5.29 -0.84 -8.10
C GLU A 15 5.41 -1.13 -6.61
N GLU A 16 6.32 -2.02 -6.24
CA GLU A 16 6.55 -2.33 -4.84
C GLU A 16 7.64 -1.40 -4.33
N LEU A 17 7.32 -0.59 -3.35
CA LEU A 17 8.24 0.43 -2.87
C LEU A 17 9.03 0.00 -1.65
N GLY A 18 8.37 -0.61 -0.67
CA GLY A 18 9.10 -1.03 0.50
C GLY A 18 8.26 -1.68 1.56
N VAL A 19 8.94 -2.42 2.43
CA VAL A 19 8.32 -3.10 3.56
C VAL A 19 8.71 -2.36 4.82
N LEU A 20 7.73 -2.02 5.64
CA LEU A 20 7.98 -1.30 6.88
C LEU A 20 8.21 -2.24 8.04
N SER A 21 7.51 -3.36 8.07
CA SER A 21 7.67 -4.32 9.16
C SER A 21 7.11 -5.66 8.73
N THR A 22 7.49 -6.71 9.47
CA THR A 22 6.98 -8.05 9.24
C THR A 22 6.48 -8.59 10.56
N SER A 23 5.26 -9.10 10.59
CA SER A 23 4.70 -9.64 11.81
C SER A 23 5.16 -11.07 12.00
N LYS A 24 4.87 -11.63 13.19
CA LYS A 24 5.25 -12.99 13.48
C LYS A 24 4.56 -13.99 12.57
N LYS A 25 3.40 -13.64 12.06
CA LYS A 25 2.66 -14.52 11.16
C LYS A 25 3.11 -14.39 9.72
N GLY A 26 4.09 -13.53 9.46
CA GLY A 26 4.59 -13.38 8.12
C GLY A 26 3.89 -12.33 7.30
N TRP A 27 2.97 -11.58 7.91
CA TRP A 27 2.35 -10.47 7.21
C TRP A 27 3.31 -9.29 7.18
N THR A 28 3.32 -8.56 6.09
CA THR A 28 4.21 -7.42 5.93
C THR A 28 3.39 -6.15 5.79
N LYS A 29 3.82 -5.11 6.48
CA LYS A 29 3.22 -3.79 6.29
C LYS A 29 4.03 -3.10 5.22
N GLU A 30 3.39 -2.72 4.14
CA GLU A 30 4.09 -2.25 2.95
C GLU A 30 3.51 -0.96 2.41
N ILE A 31 4.40 -0.21 1.77
CA ILE A 31 4.00 0.95 0.99
C ILE A 31 4.29 0.60 -0.47
N ASN A 32 3.26 0.70 -1.30
CA ASN A 32 3.37 0.32 -2.70
C ASN A 32 2.55 1.29 -3.56
N ARG A 33 2.68 1.16 -4.87
CA ARG A 33 1.77 1.86 -5.76
C ARG A 33 0.83 0.82 -6.33
N VAL A 34 -0.46 1.06 -6.18
CA VAL A 34 -1.48 0.08 -6.54
C VAL A 34 -2.57 0.74 -7.37
N SER A 35 -2.99 0.04 -8.40
CA SER A 35 -4.13 0.47 -9.22
C SER A 35 -5.31 -0.40 -8.85
N TYR A 36 -6.41 0.23 -8.44
CA TYR A 36 -7.62 -0.50 -8.11
C TYR A 36 -8.64 -0.31 -9.22
N ASN A 37 -9.18 -1.44 -9.70
CA ASN A 37 -10.22 -1.43 -10.74
C ASN A 37 -9.80 -0.62 -11.95
N GLY A 38 -8.54 -0.73 -12.32
CA GLY A 38 -8.05 -0.06 -13.53
C GLY A 38 -7.89 1.44 -13.43
N THR A 39 -7.96 1.99 -12.22
CA THR A 39 -7.81 3.43 -12.08
C THR A 39 -6.34 3.80 -12.01
N LYS A 40 -6.07 5.11 -12.01
CA LYS A 40 -4.72 5.61 -11.91
C LYS A 40 -4.08 5.12 -10.62
N PRO A 41 -2.84 4.66 -10.66
CA PRO A 41 -2.19 4.13 -9.46
C PRO A 41 -2.10 5.17 -8.35
N LYS A 42 -2.29 4.71 -7.12
CA LYS A 42 -2.14 5.53 -5.94
C LYS A 42 -1.15 4.87 -5.00
N PHE A 43 -0.67 5.62 -4.05
CA PHE A 43 0.18 5.05 -3.02
C PHE A 43 -0.72 4.32 -2.04
N ASP A 44 -0.28 3.15 -1.58
CA ASP A 44 -1.11 2.27 -0.77
C ASP A 44 -0.30 1.78 0.41
N LEU A 45 -0.84 1.95 1.60
CA LEU A 45 -0.18 1.52 2.83
C LEU A 45 -1.09 0.54 3.54
N ARG A 46 -0.67 -0.71 3.62
CA ARG A 46 -1.46 -1.75 4.27
C ARG A 46 -0.60 -2.95 4.57
N GLU A 47 -1.20 -3.94 5.24
CA GLU A 47 -0.53 -5.19 5.50
C GLU A 47 -0.93 -6.23 4.46
N TRP A 48 0.02 -7.05 4.08
CA TRP A 48 -0.19 -8.11 3.11
C TRP A 48 0.18 -9.44 3.71
N ALA A 49 -0.62 -10.46 3.41
CA ALA A 49 -0.33 -11.83 3.81
C ALA A 49 0.88 -12.35 3.01
N PRO A 50 1.47 -13.45 3.46
CA PRO A 50 2.57 -14.04 2.69
C PRO A 50 2.20 -14.21 1.23
N GLU A 51 3.13 -13.85 0.35
CA GLU A 51 2.96 -13.94 -1.08
C GLU A 51 1.81 -13.09 -1.60
N HIS A 52 1.41 -12.09 -0.82
CA HIS A 52 0.36 -11.15 -1.22
C HIS A 52 -0.96 -11.83 -1.53
N GLU A 53 -1.24 -12.97 -0.86
CA GLU A 53 -2.48 -13.68 -1.11
C GLU A 53 -3.70 -12.97 -0.58
N LYS A 54 -3.53 -12.20 0.48
CA LYS A 54 -4.61 -11.45 1.08
C LYS A 54 -4.07 -10.10 1.50
N MET A 55 -4.98 -9.16 1.71
CA MET A 55 -4.58 -7.84 2.18
C MET A 55 -5.53 -7.40 3.28
N SER A 56 -5.01 -6.61 4.20
CA SER A 56 -5.82 -6.03 5.25
C SER A 56 -6.43 -4.73 4.76
N LYS A 57 -7.21 -4.11 5.63
CA LYS A 57 -7.63 -2.76 5.36
C LYS A 57 -6.40 -1.87 5.40
N GLY A 58 -6.41 -0.85 4.58
CA GLY A 58 -5.31 0.08 4.56
C GLY A 58 -5.79 1.42 4.08
N ILE A 59 -4.85 2.28 3.75
CA ILE A 59 -5.20 3.60 3.24
C ILE A 59 -4.51 3.80 1.91
N THR A 60 -5.13 4.60 1.07
CA THR A 60 -4.51 4.99 -0.18
C THR A 60 -4.31 6.49 -0.14
N LEU A 61 -3.25 6.94 -0.79
CA LEU A 61 -2.89 8.34 -0.81
C LEU A 61 -2.68 8.77 -2.25
N SER A 62 -3.12 9.98 -2.55
CA SER A 62 -2.78 10.58 -3.84
C SER A 62 -1.30 10.92 -3.83
N GLU A 63 -0.78 11.26 -5.00
CA GLU A 63 0.62 11.64 -5.07
C GLU A 63 0.90 12.86 -4.20
N GLU A 64 -0.02 13.83 -4.18
CA GLU A 64 0.17 15.01 -3.36
C GLU A 64 0.15 14.67 -1.88
N GLU A 65 -0.77 13.80 -1.48
CA GLU A 65 -0.84 13.39 -0.09
C GLU A 65 0.42 12.65 0.32
N ALA A 66 0.94 11.81 -0.55
CA ALA A 66 2.16 11.07 -0.25
C ALA A 66 3.34 12.02 -0.10
N LYS A 67 3.40 13.04 -0.96
CA LYS A 67 4.47 14.03 -0.85
C LYS A 67 4.38 14.81 0.46
N ASP A 68 3.17 15.17 0.85
CA ASP A 68 2.98 15.90 2.10
C ASP A 68 3.35 15.02 3.29
N LEU A 69 2.98 13.75 3.25
CA LEU A 69 3.36 12.83 4.32
C LEU A 69 4.88 12.75 4.43
N CYS A 70 5.54 12.67 3.29
CA CYS A 70 7.00 12.61 3.26
C CYS A 70 7.60 13.86 3.91
N LYS A 71 7.05 15.04 3.60
CA LYS A 71 7.55 16.28 4.18
C LYS A 71 7.34 16.32 5.69
N ILE A 72 6.16 15.89 6.13
CA ILE A 72 5.85 15.90 7.55
C ILE A 72 6.80 14.99 8.32
N LEU A 73 7.00 13.79 7.82
CA LEU A 73 7.88 12.84 8.48
C LEU A 73 9.33 13.30 8.43
N PHE A 74 9.74 13.86 7.31
CA PHE A 74 11.10 14.35 7.18
C PHE A 74 11.37 15.45 8.22
N GLN A 75 10.43 16.39 8.35
CA GLN A 75 10.60 17.47 9.33
C GLN A 75 10.63 16.93 10.73
N TYR A 76 9.77 15.96 11.03
CA TYR A 76 9.75 15.38 12.36
C TYR A 76 11.11 14.76 12.70
N PHE A 77 11.61 13.92 11.82
CA PHE A 77 12.86 13.21 12.11
C PHE A 77 14.07 14.13 12.05
N LYS A 78 14.02 15.13 11.19
CA LYS A 78 15.10 16.11 11.13
C LYS A 78 15.21 16.87 12.45
N ASN A 79 14.04 17.27 13.01
CA ASN A 79 14.05 18.05 14.23
C ASN A 79 14.34 17.22 15.47
N LYS A 80 14.05 15.93 15.42
CA LYS A 80 14.28 15.06 16.58
C LYS A 80 15.64 14.43 16.55
N GLY A 81 16.19 14.30 15.40
CA GLY A 81 17.34 13.52 15.25
C GLY A 81 18.57 14.14 15.17
#